data_ab52c7282f30e86559487386721286d9
#
_entry.id   ab52c7282f30e86559487386721286d9
#
_cell.length_a   1.000
_cell.length_b   1.000
_cell.length_c   1.000
_cell.angle_alpha   90.00
_cell.angle_beta   90.00
_cell.angle_gamma   90.00
#
_symmetry.space_group_name_H-M   'P 1'
#
loop_
_entity.id
_entity.type
_entity.pdbx_description
1 polymer ?
#
loop_
_entity_poly.entity_id
_entity_poly.type
_entity_poly.pdbx_seq_one_letter_code
_entity_poly.pdbx_strand_id
1 'polypeptide(L)'
;MVAARGELSRLISFDYGQRHRKELEFAVATAWQLEVPHHVIDLRGVGAALGGSALTGGAEVPDGHYAEETMRITVVPNRNAIMLTIAFGVAASMGDEAVAIAVHGGDHFIYPDCRPAFTQAFQHMQDAALDGYARITLLTPFVHRTKADIVAEGARHNTPFAATWSCYRGGKQHCGRCGTCVERREAFQLAGVPDPTTYEDPDFWLQAVADRGRK
;
A
#
# COMPACT_ATOMS: atom_id res chain seq x y z
N MET A 1 -10.99 -3.10 9.55
CA MET A 1 -12.16 -3.57 8.75
C MET A 1 -12.27 -5.08 8.74
N VAL A 2 -11.52 -5.82 7.93
CA VAL A 2 -11.60 -7.30 7.87
C VAL A 2 -11.32 -7.92 9.23
N ALA A 3 -10.20 -7.60 9.87
CA ALA A 3 -9.87 -8.07 11.21
C ALA A 3 -10.95 -7.74 12.27
N ALA A 4 -11.54 -6.52 12.19
CA ALA A 4 -12.59 -6.11 13.13
C ALA A 4 -13.90 -6.91 12.97
N ARG A 5 -14.08 -7.64 11.87
CA ARG A 5 -15.19 -8.57 11.64
C ARG A 5 -14.87 -10.01 12.03
N GLY A 6 -13.63 -10.29 12.45
CA GLY A 6 -13.17 -11.65 12.70
C GLY A 6 -12.99 -12.52 11.46
N GLU A 7 -12.89 -11.88 10.28
CA GLU A 7 -12.83 -12.55 8.97
C GLU A 7 -11.39 -12.71 8.44
N LEU A 8 -10.39 -12.18 9.17
CA LEU A 8 -8.99 -12.22 8.72
C LEU A 8 -8.34 -13.56 9.06
N SER A 9 -7.99 -14.35 8.04
CA SER A 9 -7.32 -15.64 8.20
C SER A 9 -5.80 -15.51 8.28
N ARG A 10 -5.19 -14.60 7.52
CA ARG A 10 -3.73 -14.39 7.42
C ARG A 10 -3.37 -13.06 6.80
N LEU A 11 -2.11 -12.66 6.95
CA LEU A 11 -1.49 -11.58 6.20
C LEU A 11 -0.43 -12.14 5.24
N ILE A 12 -0.33 -11.53 4.05
CA ILE A 12 0.71 -11.83 3.06
C ILE A 12 1.46 -10.55 2.77
N SER A 13 2.78 -10.59 2.86
CA SER A 13 3.67 -9.52 2.44
C SER A 13 4.64 -10.03 1.38
N PHE A 14 5.19 -9.11 0.59
CA PHE A 14 6.09 -9.42 -0.51
C PHE A 14 7.41 -8.68 -0.34
N ASP A 15 8.52 -9.42 -0.32
CA ASP A 15 9.86 -8.86 -0.43
C ASP A 15 10.30 -8.94 -1.89
N TYR A 16 10.19 -7.82 -2.62
CA TYR A 16 10.65 -7.70 -4.00
C TYR A 16 11.93 -6.86 -4.12
N GLY A 17 12.67 -6.72 -3.01
CA GLY A 17 13.90 -5.91 -2.95
C GLY A 17 13.62 -4.41 -2.87
N GLN A 18 12.46 -4.01 -2.40
CA GLN A 18 12.07 -2.61 -2.21
C GLN A 18 12.98 -1.89 -1.22
N ARG A 19 13.32 -0.64 -1.52
CA ARG A 19 14.14 0.21 -0.64
C ARG A 19 13.55 0.35 0.76
N HIS A 20 12.24 0.45 0.88
CA HIS A 20 11.48 0.63 2.11
C HIS A 20 11.11 -0.70 2.81
N ARG A 21 11.99 -1.70 2.74
CA ARG A 21 11.79 -3.04 3.36
C ARG A 21 11.40 -2.98 4.84
N LYS A 22 11.66 -1.87 5.52
CA LYS A 22 11.22 -1.64 6.90
C LYS A 22 9.70 -1.82 7.08
N GLU A 23 8.90 -1.60 6.04
CA GLU A 23 7.46 -1.86 6.06
C GLU A 23 7.13 -3.32 6.44
N LEU A 24 8.01 -4.28 6.08
CA LEU A 24 7.82 -5.70 6.40
C LEU A 24 7.91 -5.97 7.91
N GLU A 25 8.77 -5.23 8.63
CA GLU A 25 8.88 -5.33 10.10
C GLU A 25 7.56 -4.88 10.76
N PHE A 26 6.96 -3.80 10.25
CA PHE A 26 5.65 -3.31 10.70
C PHE A 26 4.52 -4.28 10.36
N ALA A 27 4.59 -4.92 9.20
CA ALA A 27 3.63 -5.95 8.81
C ALA A 27 3.70 -7.18 9.74
N VAL A 28 4.91 -7.63 10.10
CA VAL A 28 5.12 -8.70 11.10
C VAL A 28 4.51 -8.32 12.44
N ALA A 29 4.81 -7.11 12.94
CA ALA A 29 4.26 -6.62 14.21
C ALA A 29 2.74 -6.53 14.18
N THR A 30 2.15 -6.09 13.05
CA THR A 30 0.70 -6.02 12.86
C THR A 30 0.08 -7.42 12.89
N ALA A 31 0.67 -8.39 12.20
CA ALA A 31 0.18 -9.77 12.20
C ALA A 31 0.19 -10.38 13.61
N TRP A 32 1.25 -10.11 14.36
CA TRP A 32 1.36 -10.54 15.75
C TRP A 32 0.27 -9.91 16.64
N GLN A 33 0.02 -8.60 16.49
CA GLN A 33 -1.04 -7.91 17.24
C GLN A 33 -2.44 -8.41 16.89
N LEU A 34 -2.65 -8.86 15.66
CA LEU A 34 -3.92 -9.41 15.18
C LEU A 34 -4.05 -10.91 15.42
N GLU A 35 -3.01 -11.54 15.98
CA GLU A 35 -2.95 -12.99 16.26
C GLU A 35 -3.25 -13.86 15.02
N VAL A 36 -2.75 -13.42 13.85
CA VAL A 36 -2.93 -14.16 12.59
C VAL A 36 -1.59 -14.58 11.98
N PRO A 37 -1.54 -15.70 11.24
CA PRO A 37 -0.36 -16.10 10.47
C PRO A 37 0.08 -15.00 9.51
N HIS A 38 1.39 -14.83 9.34
CA HIS A 38 2.00 -13.91 8.38
C HIS A 38 2.98 -14.63 7.46
N HIS A 39 2.76 -14.51 6.16
CA HIS A 39 3.64 -15.07 5.14
C HIS A 39 4.38 -13.94 4.42
N VAL A 40 5.71 -13.98 4.41
CA VAL A 40 6.54 -13.08 3.60
C VAL A 40 7.02 -13.87 2.38
N ILE A 41 6.54 -13.50 1.21
CA ILE A 41 6.88 -14.14 -0.07
C ILE A 41 8.12 -13.44 -0.66
N ASP A 42 9.17 -14.22 -0.93
CA ASP A 42 10.39 -13.71 -1.56
C ASP A 42 10.20 -13.55 -3.06
N LEU A 43 10.15 -12.31 -3.53
CA LEU A 43 10.10 -11.91 -4.93
C LEU A 43 11.31 -11.08 -5.37
N ARG A 44 12.44 -11.14 -4.63
CA ARG A 44 13.63 -10.32 -4.94
C ARG A 44 14.17 -10.57 -6.35
N GLY A 45 14.10 -11.82 -6.83
CA GLY A 45 14.43 -12.15 -8.20
C GLY A 45 13.53 -11.47 -9.24
N VAL A 46 12.23 -11.41 -8.96
CA VAL A 46 11.26 -10.69 -9.80
C VAL A 46 11.52 -9.19 -9.73
N GLY A 47 11.70 -8.63 -8.54
CA GLY A 47 11.99 -7.20 -8.38
C GLY A 47 13.26 -6.75 -9.09
N ALA A 48 14.32 -7.57 -9.09
CA ALA A 48 15.54 -7.32 -9.84
C ALA A 48 15.31 -7.28 -11.36
N ALA A 49 14.42 -8.15 -11.88
CA ALA A 49 14.05 -8.17 -13.29
C ALA A 49 13.16 -6.98 -13.70
N LEU A 50 12.39 -6.43 -12.75
CA LEU A 50 11.50 -5.27 -12.94
C LEU A 50 12.22 -3.93 -12.71
N GLY A 51 13.51 -3.81 -12.98
CA GLY A 51 14.31 -2.61 -12.74
C GLY A 51 13.69 -1.30 -13.27
N GLY A 52 14.32 -0.17 -12.92
CA GLY A 52 13.93 1.16 -13.42
C GLY A 52 13.04 1.99 -12.48
N SER A 53 12.51 1.41 -11.40
CA SER A 53 11.79 2.18 -10.38
C SER A 53 12.73 2.72 -9.30
N ALA A 54 12.45 3.93 -8.78
CA ALA A 54 13.13 4.47 -7.61
C ALA A 54 12.91 3.62 -6.34
N LEU A 55 11.93 2.73 -6.33
CA LEU A 55 11.65 1.83 -5.22
C LEU A 55 12.48 0.55 -5.24
N THR A 56 12.94 0.10 -6.41
CA THR A 56 13.74 -1.13 -6.59
C THR A 56 15.14 -0.87 -7.13
N GLY A 57 15.39 0.33 -7.67
CA GLY A 57 16.66 0.72 -8.28
C GLY A 57 17.49 1.69 -7.42
N GLY A 58 18.58 2.20 -8.01
CA GLY A 58 19.47 3.19 -7.38
C GLY A 58 19.00 4.64 -7.46
N ALA A 59 17.93 4.95 -8.21
CA ALA A 59 17.42 6.31 -8.35
C ALA A 59 16.90 6.87 -7.01
N GLU A 60 17.09 8.18 -6.80
CA GLU A 60 16.57 8.82 -5.59
C GLU A 60 15.05 8.90 -5.61
N VAL A 61 14.44 8.74 -4.41
CA VAL A 61 13.00 8.97 -4.23
C VAL A 61 12.76 10.48 -4.20
N PRO A 62 11.92 11.03 -5.10
CA PRO A 62 11.66 12.46 -5.17
C PRO A 62 11.09 13.03 -3.88
N ASP A 63 11.41 14.30 -3.62
CA ASP A 63 10.68 15.15 -2.67
C ASP A 63 9.45 15.76 -3.35
N GLY A 64 8.45 16.14 -2.55
CA GLY A 64 7.29 16.86 -3.05
C GLY A 64 5.98 16.14 -2.85
N HIS A 65 4.91 16.69 -3.47
CA HIS A 65 3.58 16.15 -3.31
C HIS A 65 3.40 14.86 -4.12
N TYR A 66 2.66 13.91 -3.56
CA TYR A 66 2.42 12.58 -4.16
C TYR A 66 1.75 12.62 -5.54
N ALA A 67 0.90 13.61 -5.80
CA ALA A 67 0.20 13.78 -7.07
C ALA A 67 1.04 14.38 -8.21
N GLU A 68 2.34 14.63 -8.00
CA GLU A 68 3.20 15.18 -9.04
C GLU A 68 3.64 14.11 -10.04
N GLU A 69 3.82 14.53 -11.30
CA GLU A 69 4.31 13.67 -12.39
C GLU A 69 5.66 13.01 -12.05
N THR A 70 6.48 13.69 -11.23
CA THR A 70 7.77 13.17 -10.73
C THR A 70 7.62 11.85 -9.97
N MET A 71 6.44 11.55 -9.40
CA MET A 71 6.17 10.29 -8.71
C MET A 71 6.11 9.08 -9.65
N ARG A 72 5.99 9.27 -10.97
CA ARG A 72 6.00 8.15 -11.93
C ARG A 72 7.25 7.28 -11.84
N ILE A 73 8.38 7.84 -11.43
CA ILE A 73 9.61 7.06 -11.21
C ILE A 73 9.47 6.02 -10.08
N THR A 74 8.45 6.13 -9.23
CA THR A 74 8.17 5.16 -8.16
C THR A 74 7.31 3.99 -8.62
N VAL A 75 6.82 4.00 -9.87
CA VAL A 75 6.03 2.89 -10.41
C VAL A 75 6.92 1.66 -10.58
N VAL A 76 6.53 0.55 -9.97
CA VAL A 76 7.07 -0.78 -10.25
C VAL A 76 6.07 -1.45 -11.20
N PRO A 77 6.41 -1.65 -12.47
CA PRO A 77 5.46 -2.11 -13.47
C PRO A 77 4.76 -3.41 -13.05
N ASN A 78 3.43 -3.42 -13.18
CA ASN A 78 2.61 -4.61 -12.95
C ASN A 78 2.70 -5.23 -11.54
N ARG A 79 3.20 -4.48 -10.55
CA ARG A 79 3.49 -4.99 -9.20
C ARG A 79 2.23 -5.57 -8.54
N ASN A 80 1.11 -4.84 -8.55
CA ASN A 80 -0.10 -5.29 -7.88
C ASN A 80 -0.70 -6.53 -8.57
N ALA A 81 -0.60 -6.65 -9.90
CA ALA A 81 -1.04 -7.86 -10.61
C ALA A 81 -0.23 -9.09 -10.20
N ILE A 82 1.11 -8.97 -10.11
CA ILE A 82 2.01 -10.06 -9.69
C ILE A 82 1.66 -10.49 -8.26
N MET A 83 1.58 -9.54 -7.34
CA MET A 83 1.30 -9.81 -5.92
C MET A 83 -0.09 -10.43 -5.73
N LEU A 84 -1.11 -9.90 -6.40
CA LEU A 84 -2.47 -10.42 -6.33
C LEU A 84 -2.58 -11.83 -6.91
N THR A 85 -1.89 -12.13 -8.03
CA THR A 85 -1.89 -13.48 -8.61
C THR A 85 -1.37 -14.51 -7.62
N ILE A 86 -0.28 -14.19 -6.93
CA ILE A 86 0.28 -15.07 -5.90
C ILE A 86 -0.68 -15.19 -4.70
N ALA A 87 -1.25 -14.06 -4.25
CA ALA A 87 -2.19 -14.07 -3.13
C ALA A 87 -3.43 -14.91 -3.41
N PHE A 88 -3.97 -14.87 -4.64
CA PHE A 88 -5.08 -15.72 -5.07
C PHE A 88 -4.70 -17.21 -5.10
N GLY A 89 -3.49 -17.54 -5.58
CA GLY A 89 -2.97 -18.91 -5.53
C GLY A 89 -2.86 -19.45 -4.09
N VAL A 90 -2.35 -18.60 -3.16
CA VAL A 90 -2.30 -18.96 -1.73
C VAL A 90 -3.70 -19.12 -1.17
N ALA A 91 -4.60 -18.18 -1.41
CA ALA A 91 -5.99 -18.24 -0.94
C ALA A 91 -6.70 -19.52 -1.43
N ALA A 92 -6.56 -19.85 -2.72
CA ALA A 92 -7.13 -21.07 -3.31
C ALA A 92 -6.61 -22.34 -2.66
N SER A 93 -5.29 -22.40 -2.40
CA SER A 93 -4.65 -23.57 -1.78
C SER A 93 -5.00 -23.75 -0.31
N MET A 94 -5.37 -22.67 0.37
CA MET A 94 -5.69 -22.65 1.79
C MET A 94 -7.19 -22.66 2.09
N GLY A 95 -8.04 -22.59 1.04
CA GLY A 95 -9.49 -22.56 1.17
C GLY A 95 -10.04 -21.23 1.67
N ASP A 96 -9.29 -20.12 1.50
CA ASP A 96 -9.80 -18.78 1.81
C ASP A 96 -10.78 -18.31 0.71
N GLU A 97 -11.80 -17.54 1.09
CA GLU A 97 -12.86 -17.10 0.18
C GLU A 97 -12.62 -15.71 -0.42
N ALA A 98 -11.64 -14.97 0.09
CA ALA A 98 -11.37 -13.62 -0.35
C ALA A 98 -9.89 -13.22 -0.21
N VAL A 99 -9.46 -12.32 -1.08
CA VAL A 99 -8.20 -11.58 -0.99
C VAL A 99 -8.52 -10.09 -0.89
N ALA A 100 -7.91 -9.38 0.05
CA ALA A 100 -8.11 -7.95 0.22
C ALA A 100 -6.86 -7.15 -0.15
N ILE A 101 -7.05 -6.03 -0.88
CA ILE A 101 -6.01 -5.05 -1.18
C ILE A 101 -6.53 -3.64 -0.89
N ALA A 102 -5.66 -2.77 -0.34
CA ALA A 102 -6.02 -1.42 0.09
C ALA A 102 -5.66 -0.33 -0.94
N VAL A 103 -5.80 -0.61 -2.24
CA VAL A 103 -5.69 0.42 -3.27
C VAL A 103 -6.77 1.48 -3.09
N HIS A 104 -6.46 2.73 -3.36
CA HIS A 104 -7.37 3.86 -3.08
C HIS A 104 -7.40 4.91 -4.21
N GLY A 105 -8.38 5.82 -4.15
CA GLY A 105 -8.63 6.81 -5.19
C GLY A 105 -7.45 7.74 -5.50
N GLY A 106 -6.63 8.09 -4.50
CA GLY A 106 -5.43 8.91 -4.67
C GLY A 106 -4.34 8.26 -5.54
N ASP A 107 -4.28 6.94 -5.58
CA ASP A 107 -3.31 6.17 -6.37
C ASP A 107 -3.63 6.15 -7.87
N HIS A 108 -4.88 6.40 -8.26
CA HIS A 108 -5.36 6.24 -9.64
C HIS A 108 -4.64 7.12 -10.66
N PHE A 109 -4.13 8.25 -10.21
CA PHE A 109 -3.42 9.20 -11.07
C PHE A 109 -2.08 8.62 -11.57
N ILE A 110 -1.34 7.93 -10.69
CA ILE A 110 0.02 7.46 -10.97
C ILE A 110 0.04 5.97 -11.32
N TYR A 111 -0.73 5.14 -10.58
CA TYR A 111 -0.65 3.68 -10.66
C TYR A 111 -1.87 3.08 -11.38
N PRO A 112 -1.72 2.65 -12.65
CA PRO A 112 -2.81 2.03 -13.40
C PRO A 112 -3.39 0.79 -12.73
N ASP A 113 -2.54 0.01 -12.04
CA ASP A 113 -2.88 -1.21 -11.32
C ASP A 113 -3.51 -0.98 -9.92
N CYS A 114 -3.93 0.28 -9.64
CA CYS A 114 -4.76 0.64 -8.50
C CYS A 114 -6.18 1.06 -8.90
N ARG A 115 -6.49 1.15 -10.21
CA ARG A 115 -7.76 1.67 -10.73
C ARG A 115 -8.89 0.64 -10.65
N PRO A 116 -10.16 1.09 -10.56
CA PRO A 116 -11.32 0.18 -10.59
C PRO A 116 -11.35 -0.73 -11.81
N ALA A 117 -11.00 -0.20 -13.00
CA ALA A 117 -10.94 -1.00 -14.23
C ALA A 117 -9.95 -2.16 -14.12
N PHE A 118 -8.79 -1.93 -13.48
CA PHE A 118 -7.82 -3.00 -13.24
C PHE A 118 -8.37 -4.04 -12.26
N THR A 119 -8.91 -3.62 -11.11
CA THR A 119 -9.38 -4.56 -10.08
C THR A 119 -10.54 -5.42 -10.59
N GLN A 120 -11.44 -4.86 -11.41
CA GLN A 120 -12.52 -5.60 -12.06
C GLN A 120 -11.99 -6.61 -13.09
N ALA A 121 -11.09 -6.18 -13.98
CA ALA A 121 -10.49 -7.07 -14.99
C ALA A 121 -9.68 -8.19 -14.32
N PHE A 122 -8.97 -7.88 -13.23
CA PHE A 122 -8.21 -8.86 -12.46
C PHE A 122 -9.14 -9.91 -11.84
N GLN A 123 -10.27 -9.50 -11.24
CA GLN A 123 -11.27 -10.43 -10.72
C GLN A 123 -11.78 -11.37 -11.82
N HIS A 124 -12.18 -10.83 -12.97
CA HIS A 124 -12.65 -11.66 -14.08
C HIS A 124 -11.59 -12.66 -14.58
N MET A 125 -10.34 -12.25 -14.63
CA MET A 125 -9.24 -13.14 -15.00
C MET A 125 -9.08 -14.28 -13.98
N GLN A 126 -9.18 -13.99 -12.69
CA GLN A 126 -9.08 -14.98 -11.63
C GLN A 126 -10.31 -15.92 -11.62
N ASP A 127 -11.51 -15.40 -11.87
CA ASP A 127 -12.71 -16.24 -12.01
C ASP A 127 -12.53 -17.28 -13.12
N ALA A 128 -11.94 -16.86 -14.26
CA ALA A 128 -11.64 -17.79 -15.36
C ALA A 128 -10.49 -18.76 -15.03
N ALA A 129 -9.44 -18.29 -14.33
CA ALA A 129 -8.27 -19.11 -14.01
C ALA A 129 -8.55 -20.18 -12.96
N LEU A 130 -9.53 -19.96 -12.09
CA LEU A 130 -9.91 -20.83 -10.98
C LEU A 130 -11.27 -21.52 -11.20
N ASP A 131 -11.83 -21.43 -12.41
CA ASP A 131 -13.13 -22.00 -12.73
C ASP A 131 -13.17 -23.50 -12.42
N GLY A 132 -14.21 -23.94 -11.70
CA GLY A 132 -14.37 -25.30 -11.23
C GLY A 132 -13.42 -25.75 -10.11
N TYR A 133 -12.48 -24.89 -9.66
CA TYR A 133 -11.53 -25.20 -8.59
C TYR A 133 -11.79 -24.40 -7.30
N ALA A 134 -11.85 -23.09 -7.37
CA ALA A 134 -12.08 -22.22 -6.22
C ALA A 134 -12.80 -20.93 -6.66
N ARG A 135 -13.56 -20.33 -5.73
CA ARG A 135 -14.18 -19.03 -5.93
C ARG A 135 -13.65 -18.07 -4.88
N ILE A 136 -12.89 -17.07 -5.32
CA ILE A 136 -12.23 -16.10 -4.43
C ILE A 136 -12.62 -14.69 -4.84
N THR A 137 -13.07 -13.89 -3.90
CA THR A 137 -13.48 -12.50 -4.13
C THR A 137 -12.32 -11.54 -3.86
N LEU A 138 -12.03 -10.64 -4.79
CA LEU A 138 -11.12 -9.52 -4.58
C LEU A 138 -11.83 -8.38 -3.84
N LEU A 139 -11.46 -8.13 -2.60
CA LEU A 139 -11.97 -7.04 -1.79
C LEU A 139 -11.09 -5.79 -1.97
N THR A 140 -11.70 -4.69 -2.43
CA THR A 140 -11.04 -3.40 -2.66
C THR A 140 -11.77 -2.28 -1.92
N PRO A 141 -11.80 -2.31 -0.57
CA PRO A 141 -12.69 -1.46 0.24
C PRO A 141 -12.45 0.03 0.11
N PHE A 142 -11.26 0.43 -0.39
CA PHE A 142 -10.86 1.83 -0.48
C PHE A 142 -10.69 2.33 -1.92
N VAL A 143 -10.99 1.52 -2.93
CA VAL A 143 -10.74 1.86 -4.34
C VAL A 143 -11.35 3.20 -4.78
N HIS A 144 -12.48 3.62 -4.18
CA HIS A 144 -13.14 4.92 -4.42
C HIS A 144 -12.95 5.93 -3.27
N ARG A 145 -12.09 5.62 -2.30
CA ARG A 145 -11.86 6.45 -1.12
C ARG A 145 -10.58 7.26 -1.24
N THR A 146 -10.53 8.39 -0.56
CA THR A 146 -9.30 9.17 -0.37
C THR A 146 -8.46 8.59 0.77
N LYS A 147 -7.21 8.99 0.86
CA LYS A 147 -6.37 8.62 2.00
C LYS A 147 -6.86 9.22 3.32
N ALA A 148 -7.51 10.40 3.27
CA ALA A 148 -8.17 10.98 4.43
C ALA A 148 -9.33 10.11 4.92
N ASP A 149 -10.14 9.54 4.01
CA ASP A 149 -11.19 8.58 4.38
C ASP A 149 -10.62 7.33 5.06
N ILE A 150 -9.44 6.85 4.59
CA ILE A 150 -8.75 5.70 5.19
C ILE A 150 -8.28 6.04 6.61
N VAL A 151 -7.72 7.22 6.82
CA VAL A 151 -7.32 7.69 8.15
C VAL A 151 -8.53 7.79 9.08
N ALA A 152 -9.62 8.40 8.62
CA ALA A 152 -10.85 8.51 9.41
C ALA A 152 -11.44 7.13 9.77
N GLU A 153 -11.42 6.18 8.82
CA GLU A 153 -11.84 4.79 9.05
C GLU A 153 -10.92 4.09 10.06
N GLY A 154 -9.61 4.25 9.91
CA GLY A 154 -8.63 3.70 10.83
C GLY A 154 -8.80 4.23 12.25
N ALA A 155 -9.08 5.53 12.41
CA ALA A 155 -9.35 6.14 13.72
C ALA A 155 -10.60 5.53 14.38
N ARG A 156 -11.67 5.27 13.62
CA ARG A 156 -12.87 4.58 14.13
C ARG A 156 -12.60 3.16 14.62
N HIS A 157 -11.60 2.50 14.06
CA HIS A 157 -11.17 1.15 14.43
C HIS A 157 -10.00 1.13 15.42
N ASN A 158 -9.61 2.27 16.00
CA ASN A 158 -8.47 2.40 16.90
C ASN A 158 -7.17 1.85 16.31
N THR A 159 -6.96 2.07 14.99
CA THR A 159 -5.73 1.62 14.31
C THR A 159 -4.52 2.26 14.98
N PRO A 160 -3.49 1.48 15.36
CA PRO A 160 -2.29 1.99 16.01
C PRO A 160 -1.37 2.68 14.99
N PHE A 161 -1.74 3.88 14.54
CA PHE A 161 -1.04 4.61 13.47
C PHE A 161 0.44 4.85 13.76
N ALA A 162 0.86 4.96 15.02
CA ALA A 162 2.27 5.05 15.40
C ALA A 162 3.06 3.77 15.03
N ALA A 163 2.38 2.63 14.94
CA ALA A 163 2.94 1.34 14.55
C ALA A 163 2.74 1.05 13.04
N THR A 164 2.71 2.08 12.19
CA THR A 164 2.59 1.94 10.73
C THR A 164 3.76 2.62 10.01
N TRP A 165 4.14 2.09 8.85
CA TRP A 165 5.23 2.62 8.04
C TRP A 165 4.75 2.97 6.63
N SER A 166 5.16 4.15 6.11
CA SER A 166 4.85 4.58 4.74
C SER A 166 6.01 5.23 4.00
N CYS A 167 7.10 5.60 4.69
CA CYS A 167 8.21 6.32 4.09
C CYS A 167 8.95 5.47 3.05
N TYR A 168 9.03 5.95 1.81
CA TYR A 168 9.73 5.29 0.71
C TYR A 168 11.25 5.26 0.86
N ARG A 169 11.84 6.13 1.69
CA ARG A 169 13.29 6.18 1.89
C ARG A 169 13.82 5.10 2.83
N GLY A 170 12.96 4.51 3.66
CA GLY A 170 13.33 3.39 4.54
C GLY A 170 14.33 3.73 5.65
N GLY A 171 14.49 5.01 6.02
CA GLY A 171 15.39 5.48 7.08
C GLY A 171 15.01 5.02 8.48
N LYS A 172 15.67 5.57 9.51
CA LYS A 172 15.36 5.26 10.92
C LYS A 172 13.96 5.73 11.32
N GLN A 173 13.56 6.89 10.82
CA GLN A 173 12.22 7.48 10.98
C GLN A 173 11.70 7.96 9.63
N HIS A 174 10.46 8.42 9.58
CA HIS A 174 9.87 8.95 8.35
C HIS A 174 10.61 10.22 7.95
N CYS A 175 11.01 10.36 6.68
CA CYS A 175 11.80 11.51 6.22
C CYS A 175 11.01 12.84 6.22
N GLY A 176 9.68 12.80 6.14
CA GLY A 176 8.82 13.99 6.07
C GLY A 176 8.74 14.64 4.68
N ARG A 177 9.57 14.24 3.72
CA ARG A 177 9.76 14.95 2.43
C ARG A 177 9.28 14.17 1.21
N CYS A 178 9.41 12.83 1.22
CA CYS A 178 8.96 12.02 0.08
C CYS A 178 7.43 12.06 -0.07
N GLY A 179 6.95 11.80 -1.29
CA GLY A 179 5.53 11.91 -1.62
C GLY A 179 4.58 11.22 -0.63
N THR A 180 4.92 10.00 -0.18
CA THR A 180 4.10 9.29 0.80
C THR A 180 4.11 9.89 2.20
N CYS A 181 5.19 10.55 2.62
CA CYS A 181 5.21 11.29 3.89
C CYS A 181 4.36 12.55 3.80
N VAL A 182 4.46 13.29 2.69
CA VAL A 182 3.63 14.48 2.43
C VAL A 182 2.15 14.11 2.39
N GLU A 183 1.79 13.09 1.61
CA GLU A 183 0.42 12.61 1.50
C GLU A 183 -0.14 12.08 2.84
N ARG A 184 0.70 11.39 3.63
CA ARG A 184 0.30 10.94 4.96
C ARG A 184 -0.07 12.13 5.85
N ARG A 185 0.78 13.14 5.93
CA ARG A 185 0.54 14.35 6.75
C ARG A 185 -0.73 15.07 6.31
N GLU A 186 -0.90 15.29 5.00
CA GLU A 186 -2.09 15.91 4.42
C GLU A 186 -3.35 15.09 4.77
N ALA A 187 -3.30 13.77 4.63
CA ALA A 187 -4.43 12.88 4.92
C ALA A 187 -4.88 12.95 6.38
N PHE A 188 -3.95 12.97 7.33
CA PHE A 188 -4.27 13.13 8.76
C PHE A 188 -4.89 14.50 9.04
N GLN A 189 -4.35 15.58 8.45
CA GLN A 189 -4.92 16.92 8.58
C GLN A 189 -6.34 16.98 8.03
N LEU A 190 -6.56 16.48 6.81
CA LEU A 190 -7.89 16.49 6.16
C LEU A 190 -8.90 15.63 6.91
N ALA A 191 -8.46 14.55 7.54
CA ALA A 191 -9.31 13.70 8.38
C ALA A 191 -9.62 14.29 9.75
N GLY A 192 -8.94 15.37 10.17
CA GLY A 192 -9.04 15.93 11.51
C GLY A 192 -8.53 15.00 12.62
N VAL A 193 -7.62 14.08 12.29
CA VAL A 193 -7.04 13.10 13.20
C VAL A 193 -5.58 13.47 13.48
N PRO A 194 -5.12 13.51 14.76
CA PRO A 194 -3.71 13.75 15.05
C PRO A 194 -2.81 12.67 14.43
N ASP A 195 -1.75 13.08 13.74
CA ASP A 195 -0.75 12.16 13.21
C ASP A 195 0.31 11.85 14.29
N PRO A 196 0.39 10.61 14.80
CA PRO A 196 1.34 10.25 15.85
C PRO A 196 2.75 9.95 15.32
N THR A 197 2.98 10.13 14.02
CA THR A 197 4.23 9.77 13.35
C THR A 197 5.33 10.81 13.63
N THR A 198 6.55 10.34 13.93
CA THR A 198 7.73 11.20 14.04
C THR A 198 8.41 11.33 12.68
N TYR A 199 8.73 12.56 12.29
CA TYR A 199 9.37 12.91 11.02
C TYR A 199 10.73 13.57 11.23
N GLU A 200 11.68 13.33 10.32
CA GLU A 200 12.96 14.06 10.25
C GLU A 200 12.73 15.53 9.88
N ASP A 201 11.85 15.77 8.91
CA ASP A 201 11.39 17.10 8.51
C ASP A 201 9.87 17.19 8.72
N PRO A 202 9.40 17.75 9.83
CA PRO A 202 7.98 17.75 10.18
C PRO A 202 7.16 18.79 9.40
N ASP A 203 7.78 19.80 8.77
CA ASP A 203 7.09 20.96 8.23
C ASP A 203 7.12 21.08 6.71
N PHE A 204 7.99 20.34 6.03
CA PHE A 204 8.14 20.36 4.55
C PHE A 204 6.82 20.15 3.81
N TRP A 205 5.94 19.30 4.33
CA TRP A 205 4.65 18.98 3.70
C TRP A 205 3.75 20.22 3.52
N LEU A 206 3.82 21.21 4.40
CA LEU A 206 3.03 22.46 4.32
C LEU A 206 3.35 23.21 3.02
N GLN A 207 4.64 23.33 2.70
CA GLN A 207 5.08 23.96 1.45
C GLN A 207 4.71 23.10 0.25
N ALA A 208 4.95 21.78 0.30
CA ALA A 208 4.67 20.87 -0.81
C ALA A 208 3.18 20.86 -1.20
N VAL A 209 2.29 20.93 -0.22
CA VAL A 209 0.83 21.02 -0.46
C VAL A 209 0.46 22.42 -1.02
N ALA A 210 1.05 23.50 -0.49
CA ALA A 210 0.80 24.85 -0.98
C ALA A 210 1.25 25.04 -2.44
N ASP A 211 2.37 24.46 -2.84
CA ASP A 211 2.91 24.55 -4.20
C ASP A 211 2.07 23.80 -5.23
N ARG A 212 1.39 22.71 -4.82
CA ARG A 212 0.41 22.00 -5.68
C ARG A 212 -0.74 22.90 -6.12
N GLY A 213 -1.22 23.78 -5.25
CA GLY A 213 -2.36 24.67 -5.55
C GLY A 213 -2.00 25.80 -6.51
N ARG A 214 -0.71 25.98 -6.87
CA ARG A 214 -0.22 27.05 -7.76
C ARG A 214 0.09 26.59 -9.19
N LYS A 215 0.03 25.27 -9.45
CA LYS A 215 0.21 24.65 -10.78
C LYS A 215 -1.14 24.28 -11.37
#